data_7e756c1c7deb9bbd9894e492654dc612
#
_entry.id   7e756c1c7deb9bbd9894e492654dc612
#
_cell.length_a   1.000
_cell.length_b   1.000
_cell.length_c   1.000
_cell.angle_alpha   90.00
_cell.angle_beta   90.00
_cell.angle_gamma   90.00
#
_symmetry.space_group_name_H-M   'P 1'
#
loop_
_entity.id
_entity.type
_entity.pdbx_description
1 polymer ?
#
loop_
_entity_poly.entity_id
_entity_poly.type
_entity_poly.pdbx_seq_one_letter_code
_entity_poly.pdbx_strand_id
1 'polypeptide(L)'
;MGGRVLIVDDVATNRIVMKVKLTAAGYLPVVAADGAGCLALAIDELPDLILLDHGLPDMSGAEVLRRLRAMAATRHVPVVVFSASSAEAARIEAFRAGADDFLVKPIDDQTLLARIRSLIRAHQAMAGLNVGLGQRSSLAGLELPDLDLPALDGRELPAPGLAEGAASFQPAGATGQPMPPIAPPPVAPPPAALMPGLSPAATTIALVMQRPETALFLRRNIAGKIASRVLALTPDEALTSTLKDGPAPDLFVIEADLPIPGGGLRLMSDLRSRSASRHASFAIYRARPEDASAAMAFDLGADELIAAETAPVEVSLRFQRLLALKHQADRLRLSVKDGLRLAMIDPLTGLHNRRYGLAQMQAIAQRASVTGSVFAVLVADIDQFKSVNDRFGHGAGDAVLVEVARRLRDNLRGHDLLARIGGEEFLIALPDIALAEARGIAERLCKIIATDPFDLGHDTRIGVTISIGLAVSQAGAAPTQLETITEIVERADRALMHSKAAGRNQVTIGRTAA
;
A
#
# COMPACT_ATOMS: atom_id res chain seq x y z
N MET A 1 -17.33 9.48 13.95
CA MET A 1 -17.32 10.87 14.45
C MET A 1 -17.16 11.78 13.24
N GLY A 2 -17.94 12.86 13.12
CA GLY A 2 -17.84 13.81 12.02
C GLY A 2 -16.47 14.52 12.05
N GLY A 3 -15.86 14.71 10.88
CA GLY A 3 -14.57 15.40 10.77
C GLY A 3 -14.65 16.86 11.20
N ARG A 4 -13.49 17.46 11.54
CA ARG A 4 -13.37 18.88 11.90
C ARG A 4 -13.26 19.72 10.64
N VAL A 5 -14.13 20.73 10.49
CA VAL A 5 -14.16 21.61 9.31
C VAL A 5 -13.91 23.06 9.73
N LEU A 6 -12.85 23.68 9.22
CA LEU A 6 -12.56 25.09 9.44
C LEU A 6 -13.28 25.94 8.38
N ILE A 7 -14.13 26.85 8.83
CA ILE A 7 -14.89 27.79 7.99
C ILE A 7 -14.22 29.16 8.08
N VAL A 8 -13.81 29.71 6.94
CA VAL A 8 -13.15 31.01 6.83
C VAL A 8 -13.96 31.89 5.89
N ASP A 9 -14.61 32.91 6.42
CA ASP A 9 -15.43 33.88 5.68
C ASP A 9 -15.48 35.19 6.50
N ASP A 10 -15.35 36.34 5.89
CA ASP A 10 -15.34 37.65 6.59
C ASP A 10 -16.75 38.05 7.09
N VAL A 11 -17.80 37.54 6.41
CA VAL A 11 -19.20 37.84 6.73
C VAL A 11 -19.71 36.95 7.87
N ALA A 12 -20.02 37.53 9.02
CA ALA A 12 -20.49 36.79 10.19
C ALA A 12 -21.73 35.89 9.92
N THR A 13 -22.67 36.39 9.12
CA THR A 13 -23.88 35.64 8.76
C THR A 13 -23.54 34.36 7.98
N ASN A 14 -22.62 34.43 7.02
CA ASN A 14 -22.16 33.29 6.26
C ASN A 14 -21.55 32.24 7.19
N ARG A 15 -20.68 32.65 8.11
CA ARG A 15 -20.06 31.74 9.10
C ARG A 15 -21.11 31.03 9.95
N ILE A 16 -22.14 31.77 10.43
CA ILE A 16 -23.21 31.21 11.27
C ILE A 16 -24.02 30.19 10.46
N VAL A 17 -24.46 30.53 9.24
CA VAL A 17 -25.24 29.65 8.38
C VAL A 17 -24.47 28.38 8.08
N MET A 18 -23.20 28.50 7.67
CA MET A 18 -22.35 27.34 7.36
C MET A 18 -22.10 26.48 8.59
N LYS A 19 -21.86 27.10 9.75
CA LYS A 19 -21.70 26.39 11.03
C LYS A 19 -22.94 25.55 11.37
N VAL A 20 -24.14 26.12 11.24
CA VAL A 20 -25.40 25.40 11.51
C VAL A 20 -25.56 24.21 10.55
N LYS A 21 -25.34 24.42 9.24
CA LYS A 21 -25.45 23.36 8.23
C LYS A 21 -24.49 22.19 8.50
N LEU A 22 -23.22 22.49 8.79
CA LEU A 22 -22.22 21.47 9.06
C LEU A 22 -22.46 20.74 10.38
N THR A 23 -22.91 21.46 11.42
CA THR A 23 -23.29 20.83 12.69
C THR A 23 -24.47 19.88 12.51
N ALA A 24 -25.49 20.27 11.75
CA ALA A 24 -26.63 19.43 11.41
C ALA A 24 -26.24 18.18 10.62
N ALA A 25 -25.15 18.28 9.81
CA ALA A 25 -24.59 17.15 9.07
C ALA A 25 -23.59 16.30 9.89
N GLY A 26 -23.41 16.59 11.19
CA GLY A 26 -22.57 15.81 12.10
C GLY A 26 -21.08 16.17 12.09
N TYR A 27 -20.69 17.30 11.49
CA TYR A 27 -19.31 17.80 11.52
C TYR A 27 -19.04 18.68 12.75
N LEU A 28 -17.76 18.91 13.06
CA LEU A 28 -17.28 19.78 14.11
C LEU A 28 -16.74 21.08 13.47
N PRO A 29 -17.56 22.14 13.31
CA PRO A 29 -17.12 23.36 12.66
C PRO A 29 -16.33 24.27 13.60
N VAL A 30 -15.16 24.73 13.13
CA VAL A 30 -14.36 25.82 13.70
C VAL A 30 -14.49 27.02 12.77
N VAL A 31 -14.43 28.27 13.28
CA VAL A 31 -14.65 29.46 12.45
C VAL A 31 -13.51 30.47 12.59
N ALA A 32 -13.12 31.08 11.46
CA ALA A 32 -12.20 32.20 11.37
C ALA A 32 -12.84 33.34 10.56
N ALA A 33 -12.49 34.61 10.87
CA ALA A 33 -13.02 35.77 10.18
C ALA A 33 -12.08 36.36 9.11
N ASP A 34 -10.82 35.91 9.10
CA ASP A 34 -9.76 36.45 8.27
C ASP A 34 -8.69 35.39 7.98
N GLY A 35 -7.73 35.69 7.11
CA GLY A 35 -6.68 34.79 6.70
C GLY A 35 -5.67 34.49 7.82
N ALA A 36 -5.36 35.45 8.67
CA ALA A 36 -4.45 35.25 9.80
C ALA A 36 -5.03 34.24 10.81
N GLY A 37 -6.31 34.41 11.17
CA GLY A 37 -7.05 33.45 12.00
C GLY A 37 -7.16 32.08 11.37
N CYS A 38 -7.35 32.00 10.04
CA CYS A 38 -7.32 30.72 9.30
C CYS A 38 -6.00 29.99 9.51
N LEU A 39 -4.86 30.67 9.30
CA LEU A 39 -3.54 30.07 9.42
C LEU A 39 -3.23 29.60 10.85
N ALA A 40 -3.61 30.40 11.87
CA ALA A 40 -3.44 30.03 13.27
C ALA A 40 -4.26 28.77 13.61
N LEU A 41 -5.57 28.81 13.35
CA LEU A 41 -6.48 27.70 13.68
C LEU A 41 -6.20 26.44 12.86
N ALA A 42 -5.66 26.56 11.65
CA ALA A 42 -5.27 25.40 10.86
C ALA A 42 -4.12 24.62 11.50
N ILE A 43 -3.22 25.30 12.23
CA ILE A 43 -2.13 24.66 12.98
C ILE A 43 -2.62 24.10 14.31
N ASP A 44 -3.41 24.88 15.06
CA ASP A 44 -3.83 24.53 16.41
C ASP A 44 -4.89 23.43 16.43
N GLU A 45 -5.83 23.48 15.49
CA GLU A 45 -7.00 22.60 15.45
C GLU A 45 -6.86 21.43 14.49
N LEU A 46 -5.87 21.44 13.57
CA LEU A 46 -5.61 20.41 12.55
C LEU A 46 -6.90 19.92 11.88
N PRO A 47 -7.62 20.77 11.11
CA PRO A 47 -8.90 20.41 10.52
C PRO A 47 -8.75 19.34 9.44
N ASP A 48 -9.81 18.52 9.26
CA ASP A 48 -9.91 17.54 8.18
C ASP A 48 -10.23 18.19 6.83
N LEU A 49 -10.77 19.43 6.84
CA LEU A 49 -11.08 20.21 5.64
C LEU A 49 -11.19 21.70 5.99
N ILE A 50 -10.79 22.56 5.06
CA ILE A 50 -10.94 24.02 5.17
C ILE A 50 -11.90 24.50 4.08
N LEU A 51 -12.93 25.28 4.48
CA LEU A 51 -13.81 26.04 3.60
C LEU A 51 -13.34 27.49 3.63
N LEU A 52 -12.77 27.98 2.53
CA LEU A 52 -12.08 29.25 2.46
C LEU A 52 -12.79 30.23 1.54
N ASP A 53 -13.23 31.36 2.05
CA ASP A 53 -13.71 32.44 1.17
C ASP A 53 -12.57 33.03 0.34
N HIS A 54 -12.88 33.38 -0.90
CA HIS A 54 -11.92 33.98 -1.82
C HIS A 54 -11.51 35.39 -1.42
N GLY A 55 -12.46 36.19 -0.90
CA GLY A 55 -12.29 37.57 -0.51
C GLY A 55 -12.21 37.75 1.01
N LEU A 56 -11.01 37.87 1.59
CA LEU A 56 -10.81 38.14 3.00
C LEU A 56 -10.24 39.56 3.21
N PRO A 57 -10.44 40.16 4.40
CA PRO A 57 -10.09 41.56 4.62
C PRO A 57 -8.58 41.84 4.71
N ASP A 58 -7.80 40.85 5.10
CA ASP A 58 -6.37 40.97 5.40
C ASP A 58 -5.47 40.43 4.27
N MET A 59 -5.92 39.36 3.57
CA MET A 59 -5.17 38.77 2.46
C MET A 59 -6.10 38.01 1.51
N SER A 60 -5.67 37.74 0.28
CA SER A 60 -6.49 36.95 -0.65
C SER A 60 -6.54 35.48 -0.25
N GLY A 61 -7.65 34.76 -0.59
CA GLY A 61 -7.77 33.33 -0.37
C GLY A 61 -6.64 32.53 -1.07
N ALA A 62 -6.15 32.99 -2.22
CA ALA A 62 -5.01 32.40 -2.91
C ALA A 62 -3.70 32.53 -2.11
N GLU A 63 -3.51 33.63 -1.38
CA GLU A 63 -2.36 33.82 -0.50
C GLU A 63 -2.43 32.91 0.73
N VAL A 64 -3.61 32.82 1.37
CA VAL A 64 -3.85 31.84 2.46
C VAL A 64 -3.50 30.43 2.00
N LEU A 65 -3.98 30.03 0.82
CA LEU A 65 -3.70 28.71 0.23
C LEU A 65 -2.19 28.47 0.07
N ARG A 66 -1.45 29.41 -0.54
CA ARG A 66 -0.01 29.27 -0.72
C ARG A 66 0.70 29.05 0.62
N ARG A 67 0.32 29.79 1.66
CA ARG A 67 0.87 29.64 3.02
C ARG A 67 0.51 28.30 3.65
N LEU A 68 -0.75 27.86 3.54
CA LEU A 68 -1.17 26.52 4.01
C LEU A 68 -0.37 25.40 3.30
N ARG A 69 -0.12 25.51 2.00
CA ARG A 69 0.66 24.51 1.23
C ARG A 69 2.16 24.53 1.54
N ALA A 70 2.69 25.66 2.00
CA ALA A 70 4.08 25.77 2.44
C ALA A 70 4.35 25.15 3.82
N MET A 71 3.34 25.04 4.68
CA MET A 71 3.48 24.48 6.03
C MET A 71 3.32 22.95 6.04
N ALA A 72 4.24 22.24 6.69
CA ALA A 72 4.24 20.79 6.75
C ALA A 72 2.97 20.19 7.39
N ALA A 73 2.42 20.84 8.40
CA ALA A 73 1.24 20.40 9.13
C ALA A 73 -0.06 20.50 8.29
N THR A 74 -0.17 21.52 7.44
CA THR A 74 -1.43 21.86 6.76
C THR A 74 -1.42 21.63 5.25
N ARG A 75 -0.24 21.36 4.64
CA ARG A 75 -0.11 21.20 3.19
C ARG A 75 -0.99 20.12 2.58
N HIS A 76 -1.40 19.12 3.37
CA HIS A 76 -2.21 17.97 2.93
C HIS A 76 -3.71 18.16 3.24
N VAL A 77 -4.08 19.15 4.05
CA VAL A 77 -5.47 19.41 4.41
C VAL A 77 -6.22 19.87 3.16
N PRO A 78 -7.35 19.24 2.79
CA PRO A 78 -8.14 19.67 1.65
C PRO A 78 -8.75 21.07 1.89
N VAL A 79 -8.67 21.92 0.86
CA VAL A 79 -9.18 23.29 0.91
C VAL A 79 -10.14 23.52 -0.25
N VAL A 80 -11.39 23.85 0.06
CA VAL A 80 -12.40 24.26 -0.89
C VAL A 80 -12.54 25.78 -0.85
N VAL A 81 -12.33 26.43 -1.99
CA VAL A 81 -12.47 27.88 -2.12
C VAL A 81 -13.91 28.22 -2.50
N PHE A 82 -14.50 29.17 -1.80
CA PHE A 82 -15.81 29.74 -2.11
C PHE A 82 -15.65 31.14 -2.72
N SER A 83 -16.46 31.46 -3.74
CA SER A 83 -16.46 32.79 -4.33
C SER A 83 -17.86 33.20 -4.77
N ALA A 84 -18.20 34.47 -4.60
CA ALA A 84 -19.37 35.06 -5.23
C ALA A 84 -19.16 35.29 -6.74
N SER A 85 -17.90 35.30 -7.19
CA SER A 85 -17.54 35.50 -8.60
C SER A 85 -17.34 34.16 -9.31
N SER A 86 -17.96 34.02 -10.46
CA SER A 86 -17.77 32.90 -11.40
C SER A 86 -16.60 33.12 -12.37
N ALA A 87 -15.77 34.17 -12.16
CA ALA A 87 -14.68 34.52 -13.06
C ALA A 87 -13.68 33.40 -13.23
N GLU A 88 -13.39 33.03 -14.47
CA GLU A 88 -12.44 31.97 -14.81
C GLU A 88 -11.05 32.22 -14.23
N ALA A 89 -10.59 33.49 -14.26
CA ALA A 89 -9.28 33.85 -13.71
C ALA A 89 -9.14 33.54 -12.22
N ALA A 90 -10.19 33.80 -11.40
CA ALA A 90 -10.20 33.50 -9.98
C ALA A 90 -10.14 31.98 -9.72
N ARG A 91 -10.85 31.17 -10.51
CA ARG A 91 -10.80 29.71 -10.41
C ARG A 91 -9.41 29.18 -10.74
N ILE A 92 -8.85 29.63 -11.87
CA ILE A 92 -7.50 29.22 -12.29
C ILE A 92 -6.44 29.61 -11.23
N GLU A 93 -6.55 30.82 -10.65
CA GLU A 93 -5.66 31.26 -9.58
C GLU A 93 -5.76 30.38 -8.34
N ALA A 94 -6.96 30.06 -7.88
CA ALA A 94 -7.20 29.17 -6.75
C ALA A 94 -6.59 27.77 -6.97
N PHE A 95 -6.81 27.16 -8.14
CA PHE A 95 -6.22 25.85 -8.45
C PHE A 95 -4.69 25.90 -8.56
N ARG A 96 -4.11 26.96 -9.13
CA ARG A 96 -2.66 27.18 -9.14
C ARG A 96 -2.07 27.37 -7.74
N ALA A 97 -2.83 28.00 -6.84
CA ALA A 97 -2.46 28.16 -5.44
C ALA A 97 -2.60 26.85 -4.63
N GLY A 98 -3.23 25.82 -5.19
CA GLY A 98 -3.38 24.50 -4.58
C GLY A 98 -4.74 24.22 -3.96
N ALA A 99 -5.82 24.87 -4.42
CA ALA A 99 -7.18 24.53 -4.03
C ALA A 99 -7.55 23.10 -4.44
N ASP A 100 -8.31 22.43 -3.59
CA ASP A 100 -8.89 21.10 -3.84
C ASP A 100 -10.17 21.19 -4.65
N ASP A 101 -10.91 22.25 -4.45
CA ASP A 101 -12.08 22.61 -5.25
C ASP A 101 -12.36 24.11 -5.20
N PHE A 102 -13.18 24.56 -6.14
CA PHE A 102 -13.65 25.94 -6.21
C PHE A 102 -15.16 25.93 -6.47
N LEU A 103 -15.92 26.52 -5.56
CA LEU A 103 -17.38 26.52 -5.59
C LEU A 103 -17.91 27.94 -5.68
N VAL A 104 -18.88 28.18 -6.58
CA VAL A 104 -19.49 29.51 -6.77
C VAL A 104 -20.74 29.61 -5.90
N LYS A 105 -20.86 30.71 -5.13
CA LYS A 105 -22.07 31.03 -4.34
C LYS A 105 -23.18 31.56 -5.26
N PRO A 106 -24.49 31.18 -5.10
CA PRO A 106 -25.02 30.25 -4.11
C PRO A 106 -24.77 28.79 -4.51
N ILE A 107 -24.57 27.93 -3.51
CA ILE A 107 -24.32 26.51 -3.74
C ILE A 107 -25.44 25.67 -3.12
N ASP A 108 -25.80 24.60 -3.79
CA ASP A 108 -26.72 23.62 -3.27
C ASP A 108 -26.13 22.86 -2.09
N ASP A 109 -26.88 22.76 -0.98
CA ASP A 109 -26.44 22.13 0.25
C ASP A 109 -26.10 20.65 0.09
N GLN A 110 -26.85 19.92 -0.74
CA GLN A 110 -26.60 18.49 -0.96
C GLN A 110 -25.27 18.28 -1.68
N THR A 111 -25.02 19.06 -2.72
CA THR A 111 -23.76 19.01 -3.48
C THR A 111 -22.57 19.42 -2.59
N LEU A 112 -22.72 20.48 -1.80
CA LEU A 112 -21.67 20.91 -0.86
C LEU A 112 -21.32 19.80 0.13
N LEU A 113 -22.31 19.24 0.81
CA LEU A 113 -22.10 18.19 1.81
C LEU A 113 -21.54 16.90 1.18
N ALA A 114 -21.97 16.54 -0.01
CA ALA A 114 -21.42 15.38 -0.73
C ALA A 114 -19.96 15.61 -1.11
N ARG A 115 -19.59 16.83 -1.54
CA ARG A 115 -18.19 17.20 -1.83
C ARG A 115 -17.32 17.16 -0.58
N ILE A 116 -17.77 17.73 0.52
CA ILE A 116 -17.08 17.69 1.81
C ILE A 116 -16.83 16.22 2.23
N ARG A 117 -17.87 15.36 2.16
CA ARG A 117 -17.71 13.93 2.45
C ARG A 117 -16.66 13.26 1.57
N SER A 118 -16.70 13.54 0.27
CA SER A 118 -15.74 12.98 -0.70
C SER A 118 -14.30 13.37 -0.35
N LEU A 119 -14.05 14.67 -0.11
CA LEU A 119 -12.71 15.18 0.20
C LEU A 119 -12.17 14.68 1.54
N ILE A 120 -13.01 14.65 2.59
CA ILE A 120 -12.61 14.13 3.90
C ILE A 120 -12.30 12.62 3.80
N ARG A 121 -13.11 11.82 3.10
CA ARG A 121 -12.83 10.39 2.88
C ARG A 121 -11.49 10.17 2.17
N ALA A 122 -11.21 10.94 1.12
CA ALA A 122 -9.95 10.86 0.40
C ALA A 122 -8.76 11.22 1.31
N HIS A 123 -8.89 12.29 2.11
CA HIS A 123 -7.86 12.72 3.05
C HIS A 123 -7.60 11.68 4.14
N GLN A 124 -8.64 11.13 4.76
CA GLN A 124 -8.54 10.10 5.80
C GLN A 124 -7.95 8.79 5.26
N ALA A 125 -8.30 8.39 4.03
CA ALA A 125 -7.71 7.23 3.38
C ALA A 125 -6.18 7.41 3.19
N MET A 126 -5.72 8.60 2.82
CA MET A 126 -4.30 8.93 2.72
C MET A 126 -3.60 8.95 4.09
N ALA A 127 -4.25 9.53 5.11
CA ALA A 127 -3.74 9.55 6.48
C ALA A 127 -3.61 8.12 7.05
N GLY A 128 -4.58 7.24 6.80
CA GLY A 128 -4.52 5.84 7.19
C GLY A 128 -3.33 5.09 6.60
N LEU A 129 -2.99 5.34 5.34
CA LEU A 129 -1.78 4.79 4.71
C LEU A 129 -0.49 5.29 5.37
N ASN A 130 -0.44 6.57 5.80
CA ASN A 130 0.71 7.14 6.51
C ASN A 130 0.88 6.55 7.92
N VAL A 131 -0.20 6.34 8.68
CA VAL A 131 -0.17 5.73 10.03
C VAL A 131 0.32 4.28 9.95
N GLY A 132 -0.07 3.52 8.94
CA GLY A 132 0.43 2.16 8.69
C GLY A 132 1.96 2.10 8.53
N LEU A 133 2.59 3.18 8.07
CA LEU A 133 4.06 3.32 8.01
C LEU A 133 4.69 3.62 9.39
N GLY A 134 3.97 4.31 10.28
CA GLY A 134 4.48 4.74 11.61
C GLY A 134 4.38 3.67 12.70
N GLN A 135 3.40 2.78 12.65
CA GLN A 135 3.14 1.75 13.68
C GLN A 135 3.92 0.45 13.48
N ARG A 136 5.13 0.49 12.94
CA ARG A 136 5.99 -0.69 12.68
C ARG A 136 6.40 -1.49 13.93
N SER A 137 5.98 -1.12 15.14
CA SER A 137 6.44 -1.74 16.38
C SER A 137 5.51 -2.81 16.96
N SER A 138 4.27 -2.97 16.49
CA SER A 138 3.32 -3.95 17.06
C SER A 138 2.52 -4.66 15.98
N LEU A 139 3.12 -5.69 15.36
CA LEU A 139 2.43 -6.60 14.43
C LEU A 139 1.69 -7.76 15.14
N ALA A 140 1.63 -7.74 16.47
CA ALA A 140 0.84 -8.70 17.22
C ALA A 140 -0.59 -8.16 17.36
N GLY A 141 -1.50 -8.53 16.46
CA GLY A 141 -2.92 -8.20 16.52
C GLY A 141 -3.48 -7.36 15.37
N LEU A 142 -2.75 -7.19 14.28
CA LEU A 142 -3.30 -6.57 13.07
C LEU A 142 -4.21 -7.58 12.34
N GLU A 143 -5.53 -7.38 12.46
CA GLU A 143 -6.43 -7.70 11.34
C GLU A 143 -5.96 -6.83 10.17
N LEU A 144 -5.31 -7.44 9.20
CA LEU A 144 -4.86 -6.76 7.98
C LEU A 144 -6.13 -6.31 7.24
N PRO A 145 -6.31 -4.99 6.97
CA PRO A 145 -7.34 -4.58 6.02
C PRO A 145 -7.04 -5.27 4.69
N ASP A 146 -8.06 -5.52 3.86
CA ASP A 146 -8.01 -6.16 2.53
C ASP A 146 -6.90 -5.56 1.63
N LEU A 147 -5.67 -5.83 1.95
CA LEU A 147 -4.54 -5.73 1.06
C LEU A 147 -4.53 -7.05 0.30
N ASP A 148 -4.90 -7.05 -0.99
CA ASP A 148 -4.64 -8.14 -1.91
C ASP A 148 -3.13 -8.43 -1.89
N LEU A 149 -2.69 -9.19 -0.91
CA LEU A 149 -1.42 -9.90 -0.98
C LEU A 149 -1.69 -11.01 -2.00
N PRO A 150 -0.98 -11.02 -3.16
CA PRO A 150 -1.11 -12.14 -4.06
C PRO A 150 -0.83 -13.40 -3.24
N ALA A 151 -1.74 -14.38 -3.32
CA ALA A 151 -1.41 -15.73 -2.94
C ALA A 151 -0.04 -16.01 -3.55
N LEU A 152 0.89 -16.57 -2.75
CA LEU A 152 2.24 -16.91 -3.22
C LEU A 152 2.14 -18.09 -4.19
N ASP A 153 1.41 -17.89 -5.30
CA ASP A 153 1.45 -18.78 -6.45
C ASP A 153 2.81 -18.56 -7.10
N GLY A 154 3.62 -19.62 -7.02
CA GLY A 154 5.02 -19.65 -7.42
C GLY A 154 5.25 -19.51 -8.92
N ARG A 155 4.94 -18.35 -9.50
CA ARG A 155 5.29 -18.02 -10.88
C ARG A 155 5.90 -16.62 -10.94
N GLU A 156 7.17 -16.62 -11.36
CA GLU A 156 7.97 -15.50 -11.86
C GLU A 156 8.41 -14.42 -10.85
N LEU A 157 9.58 -14.68 -10.23
CA LEU A 157 10.48 -13.61 -9.79
C LEU A 157 11.37 -13.23 -10.99
N PRO A 158 11.47 -11.96 -11.39
CA PRO A 158 12.51 -11.54 -12.32
C PRO A 158 13.87 -11.74 -11.64
N ALA A 159 14.80 -12.35 -12.37
CA ALA A 159 16.18 -12.52 -11.92
C ALA A 159 16.79 -11.16 -11.55
N PRO A 160 17.54 -11.05 -10.45
CA PRO A 160 18.26 -9.82 -10.12
C PRO A 160 19.35 -9.59 -11.17
N GLY A 161 19.25 -8.46 -11.88
CA GLY A 161 20.31 -8.00 -12.79
C GLY A 161 21.59 -7.77 -11.99
N LEU A 162 22.66 -8.44 -12.42
CA LEU A 162 24.02 -8.23 -11.93
C LEU A 162 24.45 -6.79 -12.26
N ALA A 163 24.46 -5.91 -11.27
CA ALA A 163 25.15 -4.63 -11.35
C ALA A 163 26.57 -4.84 -10.78
N GLU A 164 27.55 -4.87 -11.67
CA GLU A 164 28.97 -4.76 -11.32
C GLU A 164 29.23 -3.40 -10.65
N GLY A 165 29.78 -3.44 -9.44
CA GLY A 165 30.17 -2.25 -8.69
C GLY A 165 30.95 -2.64 -7.44
N ALA A 166 32.18 -3.16 -7.60
CA ALA A 166 33.09 -3.39 -6.51
C ALA A 166 33.60 -2.06 -5.93
N ALA A 167 33.15 -1.69 -4.73
CA ALA A 167 33.80 -0.69 -3.91
C ALA A 167 34.31 -1.36 -2.63
N SER A 168 35.62 -1.46 -2.52
CA SER A 168 36.38 -1.97 -1.39
C SER A 168 36.15 -1.10 -0.14
N PHE A 169 35.65 -1.70 0.94
CA PHE A 169 35.51 -1.08 2.25
C PHE A 169 36.72 -1.49 3.13
N GLN A 170 37.57 -0.51 3.47
CA GLN A 170 38.60 -0.67 4.49
C GLN A 170 38.06 -0.18 5.85
N PRO A 171 38.28 -0.88 6.97
CA PRO A 171 37.90 -0.39 8.28
C PRO A 171 38.93 0.61 8.82
N ALA A 172 38.51 1.86 9.04
CA ALA A 172 39.29 2.86 9.74
C ALA A 172 39.00 2.83 11.24
N GLY A 173 40.10 2.96 12.00
CA GLY A 173 40.13 2.81 13.45
C GLY A 173 39.36 3.88 14.23
N ALA A 174 39.01 3.50 15.44
CA ALA A 174 38.36 4.30 16.45
C ALA A 174 39.28 5.43 16.96
N THR A 175 38.83 6.69 16.76
CA THR A 175 39.25 7.84 17.56
C THR A 175 38.05 8.70 17.85
N GLY A 176 37.71 8.82 19.15
CA GLY A 176 36.58 9.59 19.64
C GLY A 176 36.77 11.09 19.43
N GLN A 177 35.84 11.70 18.69
CA GLN A 177 35.56 13.12 18.78
C GLN A 177 34.03 13.31 18.81
N PRO A 178 33.51 14.30 19.56
CA PRO A 178 32.05 14.52 19.66
C PRO A 178 31.49 15.02 18.35
N MET A 179 30.36 14.39 17.91
CA MET A 179 29.61 14.78 16.73
C MET A 179 29.06 16.21 16.87
N PRO A 180 29.16 17.05 15.83
CA PRO A 180 28.45 18.33 15.77
C PRO A 180 26.92 18.09 15.63
N PRO A 181 26.07 19.04 16.04
CA PRO A 181 24.62 18.88 15.98
C PRO A 181 24.15 18.69 14.54
N ILE A 182 23.30 17.69 14.35
CA ILE A 182 22.68 17.37 13.05
C ILE A 182 21.82 18.56 12.63
N ALA A 183 22.19 19.20 11.53
CA ALA A 183 21.38 20.20 10.89
C ALA A 183 20.04 19.60 10.42
N PRO A 184 18.91 20.34 10.54
CA PRO A 184 17.63 19.84 10.04
C PRO A 184 17.70 19.59 8.52
N PRO A 185 17.00 18.57 8.00
CA PRO A 185 17.03 18.26 6.56
C PRO A 185 16.52 19.45 5.75
N PRO A 186 17.04 19.67 4.55
CA PRO A 186 16.66 20.81 3.72
C PRO A 186 15.17 20.80 3.40
N VAL A 187 14.53 21.95 3.55
CA VAL A 187 13.12 22.19 3.23
C VAL A 187 12.88 21.85 1.76
N ALA A 188 11.96 20.94 1.50
CA ALA A 188 11.56 20.58 0.15
C ALA A 188 10.94 21.78 -0.58
N PRO A 189 11.26 22.00 -1.88
CA PRO A 189 10.70 23.10 -2.65
C PRO A 189 9.19 22.95 -2.85
N PRO A 190 8.46 24.07 -3.10
CA PRO A 190 7.01 24.08 -3.21
C PRO A 190 6.50 23.23 -4.40
N PRO A 191 5.25 22.75 -4.39
CA PRO A 191 4.71 21.76 -5.31
C PRO A 191 4.45 22.25 -6.75
N ALA A 192 5.06 23.33 -7.19
CA ALA A 192 5.05 23.78 -8.59
C ALA A 192 6.23 23.27 -9.43
N ALA A 193 7.22 22.61 -8.81
CA ALA A 193 8.29 21.93 -9.54
C ALA A 193 7.89 20.48 -9.77
N LEU A 194 7.63 20.10 -11.02
CA LEU A 194 7.52 18.71 -11.46
C LEU A 194 8.65 17.90 -10.80
N MET A 195 8.28 16.94 -9.93
CA MET A 195 9.25 16.04 -9.33
C MET A 195 9.95 15.23 -10.43
N PRO A 196 11.30 15.26 -10.55
CA PRO A 196 12.01 14.39 -11.47
C PRO A 196 11.92 12.95 -10.98
N GLY A 197 11.29 12.08 -11.76
CA GLY A 197 11.25 10.65 -11.47
C GLY A 197 10.05 9.86 -11.98
N LEU A 198 9.04 10.50 -12.56
CA LEU A 198 7.99 9.80 -13.28
C LEU A 198 8.31 9.86 -14.77
N SER A 199 8.65 8.72 -15.35
CA SER A 199 8.75 8.59 -16.80
C SER A 199 7.37 8.96 -17.39
N PRO A 200 7.28 9.93 -18.32
CA PRO A 200 6.02 10.41 -18.90
C PRO A 200 5.19 9.31 -19.60
N ALA A 201 5.82 8.17 -19.87
CA ALA A 201 5.22 7.03 -20.56
C ALA A 201 4.31 6.15 -19.70
N ALA A 202 4.21 6.41 -18.38
CA ALA A 202 3.50 5.51 -17.44
C ALA A 202 2.06 5.94 -17.11
N THR A 203 1.70 7.24 -17.23
CA THR A 203 0.37 7.72 -16.84
C THR A 203 -0.65 7.55 -17.96
N THR A 204 -1.80 6.93 -17.67
CA THR A 204 -2.86 6.69 -18.65
C THR A 204 -4.17 7.31 -18.20
N ILE A 205 -4.79 8.11 -19.09
CA ILE A 205 -6.13 8.69 -18.90
C ILE A 205 -7.09 8.01 -19.88
N ALA A 206 -8.16 7.41 -19.38
CA ALA A 206 -9.23 6.83 -20.19
C ALA A 206 -10.41 7.79 -20.28
N LEU A 207 -10.82 8.14 -21.49
CA LEU A 207 -12.01 8.94 -21.80
C LEU A 207 -13.13 8.00 -22.25
N VAL A 208 -14.24 7.96 -21.51
CA VAL A 208 -15.42 7.17 -21.86
C VAL A 208 -16.57 8.14 -22.14
N MET A 209 -16.75 8.47 -23.41
CA MET A 209 -17.67 9.49 -23.87
C MET A 209 -18.68 8.91 -24.87
N GLN A 210 -19.90 9.47 -24.86
CA GLN A 210 -20.95 9.09 -25.83
C GLN A 210 -20.54 9.49 -27.26
N ARG A 211 -19.96 10.71 -27.38
CA ARG A 211 -19.61 11.29 -28.69
C ARG A 211 -18.08 11.30 -28.86
N PRO A 212 -17.58 10.75 -29.98
CA PRO A 212 -16.13 10.79 -30.26
C PRO A 212 -15.55 12.20 -30.32
N GLU A 213 -16.36 13.20 -30.73
CA GLU A 213 -15.97 14.60 -30.81
C GLU A 213 -15.64 15.16 -29.43
N THR A 214 -16.42 14.81 -28.39
CA THR A 214 -16.16 15.22 -27.00
C THR A 214 -14.86 14.62 -26.50
N ALA A 215 -14.60 13.35 -26.80
CA ALA A 215 -13.33 12.69 -26.45
C ALA A 215 -12.13 13.36 -27.14
N LEU A 216 -12.26 13.68 -28.43
CA LEU A 216 -11.23 14.40 -29.20
C LEU A 216 -10.99 15.81 -28.66
N PHE A 217 -12.06 16.53 -28.32
CA PHE A 217 -11.95 17.86 -27.71
C PHE A 217 -11.19 17.82 -26.38
N LEU A 218 -11.57 16.94 -25.46
CA LEU A 218 -10.87 16.77 -24.20
C LEU A 218 -9.41 16.34 -24.41
N ARG A 219 -9.17 15.38 -25.28
CA ARG A 219 -7.81 14.93 -25.63
C ARG A 219 -6.95 16.08 -26.13
N ARG A 220 -7.48 16.96 -26.97
CA ARG A 220 -6.79 18.13 -27.50
C ARG A 220 -6.48 19.15 -26.41
N ASN A 221 -7.41 19.35 -25.46
CA ASN A 221 -7.25 20.27 -24.34
C ASN A 221 -6.22 19.81 -23.32
N ILE A 222 -6.03 18.50 -23.18
CA ILE A 222 -5.09 17.86 -22.25
C ILE A 222 -3.71 17.72 -22.92
N ALA A 223 -3.67 17.53 -24.24
CA ALA A 223 -2.43 17.32 -24.99
C ALA A 223 -1.42 18.46 -24.78
N GLY A 224 -0.19 18.11 -24.47
CA GLY A 224 0.90 19.07 -24.20
C GLY A 224 0.86 19.73 -22.82
N LYS A 225 -0.21 19.59 -22.06
CA LYS A 225 -0.35 20.13 -20.70
C LYS A 225 -0.16 19.06 -19.62
N ILE A 226 -0.49 17.82 -19.95
CA ILE A 226 -0.30 16.65 -19.08
C ILE A 226 0.50 15.61 -19.86
N ALA A 227 1.62 15.18 -19.31
CA ALA A 227 2.43 14.11 -19.87
C ALA A 227 1.74 12.76 -19.59
N SER A 228 0.80 12.37 -20.45
CA SER A 228 0.02 11.15 -20.29
C SER A 228 -0.40 10.55 -21.62
N ARG A 229 -0.60 9.24 -21.64
CA ARG A 229 -1.28 8.54 -22.73
C ARG A 229 -2.80 8.70 -22.56
N VAL A 230 -3.48 9.25 -23.54
CA VAL A 230 -4.93 9.41 -23.50
C VAL A 230 -5.59 8.38 -24.41
N LEU A 231 -6.44 7.54 -23.85
CA LEU A 231 -7.23 6.50 -24.55
C LEU A 231 -8.69 6.95 -24.63
N ALA A 232 -9.31 6.80 -25.78
CA ALA A 232 -10.77 6.87 -25.91
C ALA A 232 -11.30 5.43 -25.89
N LEU A 233 -12.18 5.12 -24.96
CA LEU A 233 -12.72 3.78 -24.75
C LEU A 233 -14.25 3.82 -24.82
N THR A 234 -14.85 2.76 -25.34
CA THR A 234 -16.26 2.46 -25.13
C THR A 234 -16.51 1.96 -23.71
N PRO A 235 -17.76 1.98 -23.20
CA PRO A 235 -18.08 1.41 -21.88
C PRO A 235 -17.62 -0.05 -21.72
N ASP A 236 -17.81 -0.88 -22.74
CA ASP A 236 -17.40 -2.29 -22.72
C ASP A 236 -15.88 -2.46 -22.74
N GLU A 237 -15.18 -1.65 -23.53
CA GLU A 237 -13.71 -1.63 -23.51
C GLU A 237 -13.16 -1.16 -22.16
N ALA A 238 -13.76 -0.18 -21.51
CA ALA A 238 -13.37 0.28 -20.19
C ALA A 238 -13.48 -0.85 -19.16
N LEU A 239 -14.55 -1.65 -19.22
CA LEU A 239 -14.75 -2.81 -18.37
C LEU A 239 -13.78 -3.96 -18.70
N THR A 240 -13.44 -4.18 -19.98
CA THR A 240 -12.56 -5.26 -20.42
C THR A 240 -11.08 -4.89 -20.36
N SER A 241 -10.72 -3.63 -20.53
CA SER A 241 -9.33 -3.15 -20.46
C SER A 241 -8.71 -3.36 -19.07
N THR A 242 -9.55 -3.47 -18.03
CA THR A 242 -9.12 -3.84 -16.68
C THR A 242 -8.90 -5.35 -16.49
N LEU A 243 -9.22 -6.16 -17.48
CA LEU A 243 -9.12 -7.64 -17.47
C LEU A 243 -8.02 -8.18 -18.38
N LYS A 244 -7.52 -7.39 -19.36
CA LYS A 244 -6.46 -7.79 -20.30
C LYS A 244 -5.12 -7.21 -19.82
N ASP A 245 -4.09 -8.01 -19.91
CA ASP A 245 -2.70 -7.80 -19.51
C ASP A 245 -2.16 -6.37 -19.69
N GLY A 246 -2.32 -5.56 -18.67
CA GLY A 246 -1.82 -4.19 -18.62
C GLY A 246 -2.27 -3.46 -17.36
N PRO A 247 -1.54 -2.42 -16.91
CA PRO A 247 -1.98 -1.60 -15.79
C PRO A 247 -3.28 -0.88 -16.14
N ALA A 248 -4.22 -0.85 -15.20
CA ALA A 248 -5.44 -0.08 -15.34
C ALA A 248 -5.13 1.42 -15.53
N PRO A 249 -5.98 2.18 -16.25
CA PRO A 249 -5.84 3.63 -16.35
C PRO A 249 -5.77 4.30 -14.98
N ASP A 250 -4.95 5.36 -14.88
CA ASP A 250 -4.79 6.14 -13.65
C ASP A 250 -5.98 7.05 -13.39
N LEU A 251 -6.61 7.55 -14.44
CA LEU A 251 -7.78 8.41 -14.40
C LEU A 251 -8.80 7.96 -15.44
N PHE A 252 -10.02 7.72 -15.00
CA PHE A 252 -11.18 7.58 -15.88
C PHE A 252 -11.97 8.90 -15.90
N VAL A 253 -12.24 9.40 -17.10
CA VAL A 253 -13.16 10.53 -17.33
C VAL A 253 -14.37 9.97 -18.02
N ILE A 254 -15.50 9.93 -17.33
CA ILE A 254 -16.71 9.23 -17.78
C ILE A 254 -17.83 10.25 -17.96
N GLU A 255 -18.47 10.27 -19.14
CA GLU A 255 -19.65 11.10 -19.37
C GLU A 255 -20.84 10.60 -18.54
N ALA A 256 -21.54 11.52 -17.85
CA ALA A 256 -22.66 11.17 -16.98
C ALA A 256 -23.79 10.51 -17.75
N ASP A 257 -24.12 11.05 -18.94
CA ASP A 257 -25.28 10.69 -19.76
C ASP A 257 -24.96 9.61 -20.82
N LEU A 258 -24.16 8.59 -20.45
CA LEU A 258 -23.90 7.48 -21.36
C LEU A 258 -25.20 6.70 -21.68
N PRO A 259 -25.40 6.26 -22.94
CA PRO A 259 -26.57 5.51 -23.36
C PRO A 259 -26.53 4.03 -22.93
N ILE A 260 -26.29 3.80 -21.67
CA ILE A 260 -26.25 2.48 -21.03
C ILE A 260 -27.15 2.46 -19.78
N PRO A 261 -27.66 1.32 -19.35
CA PRO A 261 -28.49 1.23 -18.15
C PRO A 261 -27.76 1.78 -16.91
N GLY A 262 -28.31 2.83 -16.30
CA GLY A 262 -27.74 3.52 -15.14
C GLY A 262 -26.66 4.56 -15.47
N GLY A 263 -26.40 4.83 -16.77
CA GLY A 263 -25.52 5.90 -17.22
C GLY A 263 -24.05 5.74 -16.79
N GLY A 264 -23.30 6.83 -16.88
CA GLY A 264 -21.89 6.86 -16.52
C GLY A 264 -21.63 6.66 -15.04
N LEU A 265 -22.57 7.01 -14.15
CA LEU A 265 -22.42 6.80 -12.71
C LEU A 265 -22.39 5.32 -12.33
N ARG A 266 -23.22 4.51 -12.98
CA ARG A 266 -23.19 3.06 -12.78
C ARG A 266 -21.89 2.46 -13.29
N LEU A 267 -21.45 2.83 -14.49
CA LEU A 267 -20.16 2.40 -15.03
C LEU A 267 -19.02 2.72 -14.08
N MET A 268 -18.98 3.93 -13.52
CA MET A 268 -17.99 4.32 -12.52
C MET A 268 -18.04 3.42 -11.29
N SER A 269 -19.22 3.14 -10.76
CA SER A 269 -19.41 2.26 -9.60
C SER A 269 -18.92 0.84 -9.88
N ASP A 270 -19.22 0.30 -11.08
CA ASP A 270 -18.79 -1.02 -11.52
C ASP A 270 -17.25 -1.08 -11.66
N LEU A 271 -16.63 -0.05 -12.22
CA LEU A 271 -15.16 0.05 -12.32
C LEU A 271 -14.50 0.16 -10.94
N ARG A 272 -15.11 0.91 -10.02
CA ARG A 272 -14.60 1.11 -8.66
C ARG A 272 -14.68 -0.16 -7.80
N SER A 273 -15.60 -1.05 -8.09
CA SER A 273 -15.74 -2.34 -7.38
C SER A 273 -14.71 -3.39 -7.81
N ARG A 274 -14.01 -3.19 -8.94
CA ARG A 274 -13.05 -4.15 -9.49
C ARG A 274 -11.66 -3.97 -8.88
N SER A 275 -10.97 -5.04 -8.56
CA SER A 275 -9.62 -5.02 -7.98
C SER A 275 -8.61 -4.24 -8.83
N ALA A 276 -8.67 -4.36 -10.15
CA ALA A 276 -7.75 -3.72 -11.08
C ALA A 276 -7.92 -2.19 -11.15
N SER A 277 -9.15 -1.65 -11.05
CA SER A 277 -9.46 -0.22 -11.24
C SER A 277 -9.90 0.52 -9.98
N ARG A 278 -10.12 -0.17 -8.86
CA ARG A 278 -10.60 0.47 -7.61
C ARG A 278 -9.74 1.61 -7.09
N HIS A 279 -8.47 1.64 -7.47
CA HIS A 279 -7.50 2.65 -7.07
C HIS A 279 -7.27 3.74 -8.12
N ALA A 280 -7.97 3.67 -9.27
CA ALA A 280 -7.98 4.74 -10.24
C ALA A 280 -8.72 5.96 -9.71
N SER A 281 -8.40 7.16 -10.23
CA SER A 281 -9.21 8.35 -10.02
C SER A 281 -10.36 8.38 -11.02
N PHE A 282 -11.50 8.94 -10.60
CA PHE A 282 -12.71 9.03 -11.43
C PHE A 282 -13.21 10.46 -11.51
N ALA A 283 -13.28 11.00 -12.73
CA ALA A 283 -13.91 12.28 -13.03
C ALA A 283 -15.19 12.04 -13.84
N ILE A 284 -16.29 12.67 -13.44
CA ILE A 284 -17.54 12.64 -14.19
C ILE A 284 -17.63 13.91 -15.03
N TYR A 285 -17.74 13.73 -16.35
CA TYR A 285 -17.97 14.79 -17.31
C TYR A 285 -19.46 14.99 -17.50
N ARG A 286 -19.93 16.24 -17.37
CA ARG A 286 -21.34 16.62 -17.44
C ARG A 286 -21.54 17.59 -18.60
N ALA A 287 -22.47 17.23 -19.49
CA ALA A 287 -22.83 18.11 -20.58
C ALA A 287 -23.68 19.33 -20.14
N ARG A 288 -24.39 19.19 -19.00
CA ARG A 288 -25.24 20.25 -18.42
C ARG A 288 -24.86 20.51 -16.94
N PRO A 289 -24.72 21.77 -16.51
CA PRO A 289 -24.32 22.10 -15.14
C PRO A 289 -25.41 21.84 -14.08
N GLU A 290 -26.68 21.84 -14.45
CA GLU A 290 -27.83 21.84 -13.54
C GLU A 290 -28.31 20.44 -13.11
N ASP A 291 -27.59 19.39 -13.41
CA ASP A 291 -27.99 18.02 -13.07
C ASP A 291 -27.95 17.77 -11.56
N ALA A 292 -29.09 17.34 -10.99
CA ALA A 292 -29.22 16.86 -9.61
C ALA A 292 -28.30 15.66 -9.28
N SER A 293 -27.60 15.13 -10.29
CA SER A 293 -26.67 14.00 -10.16
C SER A 293 -25.33 14.35 -9.51
N ALA A 294 -25.01 15.63 -9.26
CA ALA A 294 -23.71 16.04 -8.71
C ALA A 294 -23.44 15.44 -7.32
N ALA A 295 -24.40 15.56 -6.40
CA ALA A 295 -24.30 15.00 -5.07
C ALA A 295 -24.16 13.47 -5.13
N MET A 296 -24.99 12.81 -5.96
CA MET A 296 -24.95 11.36 -6.16
C MET A 296 -23.60 10.91 -6.73
N ALA A 297 -23.02 11.65 -7.67
CA ALA A 297 -21.70 11.31 -8.23
C ALA A 297 -20.61 11.27 -7.15
N PHE A 298 -20.56 12.29 -6.27
CA PHE A 298 -19.61 12.33 -5.16
C PHE A 298 -19.87 11.22 -4.12
N ASP A 299 -21.13 10.92 -3.83
CA ASP A 299 -21.49 9.88 -2.88
C ASP A 299 -21.18 8.48 -3.43
N LEU A 300 -21.31 8.26 -4.74
CA LEU A 300 -20.88 7.04 -5.43
C LEU A 300 -19.35 6.95 -5.62
N GLY A 301 -18.62 8.02 -5.30
CA GLY A 301 -17.16 8.00 -5.28
C GLY A 301 -16.48 8.73 -6.44
N ALA A 302 -17.15 9.63 -7.16
CA ALA A 302 -16.44 10.53 -8.07
C ALA A 302 -15.44 11.38 -7.28
N ASP A 303 -14.24 11.49 -7.82
CA ASP A 303 -13.21 12.35 -7.24
C ASP A 303 -13.34 13.79 -7.77
N GLU A 304 -13.91 13.96 -8.98
CA GLU A 304 -14.09 15.27 -9.61
C GLU A 304 -15.32 15.31 -10.53
N LEU A 305 -15.88 16.52 -10.68
CA LEU A 305 -16.93 16.81 -11.66
C LEU A 305 -16.41 17.89 -12.63
N ILE A 306 -16.54 17.63 -13.93
CA ILE A 306 -16.13 18.54 -14.99
C ILE A 306 -17.36 18.90 -15.83
N ALA A 307 -17.71 20.17 -15.89
CA ALA A 307 -18.76 20.67 -16.77
C ALA A 307 -18.21 20.92 -18.19
N ALA A 308 -19.05 20.84 -19.20
CA ALA A 308 -18.66 21.02 -20.60
C ALA A 308 -18.07 22.40 -20.89
N GLU A 309 -18.54 23.42 -20.17
CA GLU A 309 -18.08 24.82 -20.28
C GLU A 309 -16.79 25.09 -19.47
N THR A 310 -16.25 24.08 -18.76
CA THR A 310 -15.03 24.28 -17.97
C THR A 310 -13.84 24.60 -18.87
N ALA A 311 -13.14 25.69 -18.56
CA ALA A 311 -12.00 26.14 -19.33
C ALA A 311 -10.91 25.07 -19.46
N PRO A 312 -10.28 24.91 -20.64
CA PRO A 312 -9.24 23.88 -20.86
C PRO A 312 -8.06 23.93 -19.90
N VAL A 313 -7.70 25.13 -19.44
CA VAL A 313 -6.63 25.30 -18.43
C VAL A 313 -7.07 24.75 -17.09
N GLU A 314 -8.28 25.02 -16.67
CA GLU A 314 -8.86 24.51 -15.42
C GLU A 314 -8.98 22.99 -15.45
N VAL A 315 -9.51 22.40 -16.52
CA VAL A 315 -9.58 20.93 -16.69
C VAL A 315 -8.19 20.31 -16.51
N SER A 316 -7.18 20.91 -17.13
CA SER A 316 -5.79 20.42 -17.03
C SER A 316 -5.26 20.47 -15.60
N LEU A 317 -5.52 21.55 -14.85
CA LEU A 317 -5.10 21.71 -13.46
C LEU A 317 -5.79 20.69 -12.54
N ARG A 318 -7.11 20.49 -12.72
CA ARG A 318 -7.87 19.50 -11.96
C ARG A 318 -7.37 18.07 -12.20
N PHE A 319 -7.10 17.70 -13.46
CA PHE A 319 -6.56 16.37 -13.79
C PHE A 319 -5.13 16.18 -13.30
N GLN A 320 -4.25 17.18 -13.44
CA GLN A 320 -2.90 17.13 -12.87
C GLN A 320 -2.94 16.87 -11.37
N ARG A 321 -3.87 17.52 -10.67
CA ARG A 321 -4.06 17.33 -9.25
C ARG A 321 -4.54 15.91 -8.91
N LEU A 322 -5.58 15.40 -9.59
CA LEU A 322 -6.09 14.04 -9.38
C LEU A 322 -4.98 13.00 -9.58
N LEU A 323 -4.22 13.13 -10.66
CA LEU A 323 -3.09 12.24 -10.95
C LEU A 323 -1.99 12.34 -9.90
N ALA A 324 -1.68 13.55 -9.43
CA ALA A 324 -0.69 13.74 -8.36
C ALA A 324 -1.11 13.04 -7.05
N LEU A 325 -2.37 13.19 -6.65
CA LEU A 325 -2.94 12.52 -5.47
C LEU A 325 -2.95 10.99 -5.64
N LYS A 326 -3.37 10.51 -6.81
CA LYS A 326 -3.36 9.07 -7.13
C LYS A 326 -1.96 8.49 -7.05
N HIS A 327 -0.97 9.11 -7.69
CA HIS A 327 0.42 8.65 -7.66
C HIS A 327 1.03 8.71 -6.26
N GLN A 328 0.64 9.70 -5.45
CA GLN A 328 1.05 9.75 -4.05
C GLN A 328 0.46 8.58 -3.26
N ALA A 329 -0.82 8.29 -3.43
CA ALA A 329 -1.48 7.16 -2.79
C ALA A 329 -0.85 5.82 -3.20
N ASP A 330 -0.52 5.64 -4.48
CA ASP A 330 0.13 4.43 -4.98
C ASP A 330 1.53 4.24 -4.39
N ARG A 331 2.33 5.31 -4.33
CA ARG A 331 3.65 5.25 -3.68
C ARG A 331 3.55 4.84 -2.21
N LEU A 332 2.57 5.38 -1.48
CA LEU A 332 2.33 5.00 -0.10
C LEU A 332 1.92 3.52 0.03
N ARG A 333 1.00 3.05 -0.84
CA ARG A 333 0.59 1.63 -0.87
C ARG A 333 1.77 0.70 -1.17
N LEU A 334 2.60 1.05 -2.16
CA LEU A 334 3.81 0.29 -2.47
C LEU A 334 4.78 0.27 -1.29
N SER A 335 5.04 1.43 -0.66
CA SER A 335 5.92 1.50 0.52
C SER A 335 5.39 0.68 1.70
N VAL A 336 4.08 0.67 1.94
CA VAL A 336 3.44 -0.20 2.96
C VAL A 336 3.63 -1.66 2.59
N LYS A 337 3.34 -2.04 1.33
CA LYS A 337 3.49 -3.41 0.82
C LYS A 337 4.93 -3.90 0.92
N ASP A 338 5.90 -3.09 0.51
CA ASP A 338 7.33 -3.42 0.62
C ASP A 338 7.78 -3.51 2.08
N GLY A 339 7.29 -2.61 2.93
CA GLY A 339 7.54 -2.66 4.37
C GLY A 339 7.01 -3.94 5.02
N LEU A 340 5.80 -4.37 4.67
CA LEU A 340 5.21 -5.63 5.13
C LEU A 340 5.98 -6.83 4.58
N ARG A 341 6.34 -6.80 3.30
CA ARG A 341 7.15 -7.85 2.68
C ARG A 341 8.48 -8.04 3.41
N LEU A 342 9.23 -6.96 3.64
CA LEU A 342 10.49 -6.99 4.39
C LEU A 342 10.30 -7.46 5.85
N ALA A 343 9.15 -7.16 6.45
CA ALA A 343 8.83 -7.61 7.80
C ALA A 343 8.46 -9.09 7.89
N MET A 344 8.04 -9.72 6.79
CA MET A 344 7.48 -11.09 6.78
C MET A 344 8.31 -12.09 5.98
N ILE A 345 9.08 -11.64 4.97
CA ILE A 345 9.75 -12.48 3.99
C ILE A 345 11.27 -12.35 4.10
N ASP A 346 11.97 -13.46 3.96
CA ASP A 346 13.44 -13.51 3.80
C ASP A 346 13.80 -13.08 2.36
N PRO A 347 14.64 -12.04 2.18
CA PRO A 347 14.89 -11.47 0.86
C PRO A 347 15.66 -12.38 -0.09
N LEU A 348 16.44 -13.35 0.44
CA LEU A 348 17.22 -14.27 -0.37
C LEU A 348 16.36 -15.43 -0.90
N THR A 349 15.63 -16.08 -0.01
CA THR A 349 14.93 -17.33 -0.32
C THR A 349 13.46 -17.14 -0.73
N GLY A 350 12.89 -15.96 -0.44
CA GLY A 350 11.47 -15.69 -0.64
C GLY A 350 10.55 -16.49 0.29
N LEU A 351 11.09 -17.17 1.29
CA LEU A 351 10.32 -17.83 2.35
C LEU A 351 9.92 -16.83 3.44
N HIS A 352 9.05 -17.24 4.35
CA HIS A 352 8.81 -16.45 5.55
C HIS A 352 10.12 -16.29 6.36
N ASN A 353 10.31 -15.12 6.94
CA ASN A 353 11.44 -14.89 7.82
C ASN A 353 11.16 -15.43 9.25
N ARG A 354 12.18 -15.47 10.09
CA ARG A 354 12.11 -15.96 11.48
C ARG A 354 10.97 -15.31 12.28
N ARG A 355 10.84 -13.98 12.17
CA ARG A 355 9.83 -13.23 12.96
C ARG A 355 8.42 -13.65 12.62
N TYR A 356 8.10 -13.72 11.35
CA TYR A 356 6.78 -14.14 10.87
C TYR A 356 6.53 -15.63 11.13
N GLY A 357 7.54 -16.48 10.90
CA GLY A 357 7.45 -17.92 11.16
C GLY A 357 7.08 -18.24 12.59
N LEU A 358 7.73 -17.60 13.58
CA LEU A 358 7.40 -17.79 15.00
C LEU A 358 6.00 -17.26 15.36
N ALA A 359 5.58 -16.13 14.80
CA ALA A 359 4.24 -15.58 15.02
C ALA A 359 3.14 -16.50 14.45
N GLN A 360 3.35 -17.08 13.25
CA GLN A 360 2.42 -18.04 12.65
C GLN A 360 2.35 -19.36 13.42
N MET A 361 3.46 -19.81 13.99
CA MET A 361 3.45 -20.97 14.88
C MET A 361 2.56 -20.75 16.12
N GLN A 362 2.54 -19.53 16.67
CA GLN A 362 1.62 -19.20 17.78
C GLN A 362 0.15 -19.35 17.36
N ALA A 363 -0.20 -18.90 16.16
CA ALA A 363 -1.55 -19.06 15.62
C ALA A 363 -1.91 -20.53 15.36
N ILE A 364 -0.95 -21.35 14.89
CA ILE A 364 -1.15 -22.80 14.72
C ILE A 364 -1.38 -23.48 16.08
N ALA A 365 -0.56 -23.19 17.08
CA ALA A 365 -0.70 -23.75 18.42
C ALA A 365 -2.01 -23.34 19.10
N GLN A 366 -2.43 -22.08 18.97
CA GLN A 366 -3.74 -21.62 19.46
C GLN A 366 -4.90 -22.36 18.80
N ARG A 367 -4.87 -22.53 17.49
CA ARG A 367 -5.90 -23.33 16.79
C ARG A 367 -5.91 -24.77 17.27
N ALA A 368 -4.74 -25.41 17.37
CA ALA A 368 -4.61 -26.78 17.85
C ALA A 368 -5.19 -26.94 19.27
N SER A 369 -4.95 -25.98 20.18
CA SER A 369 -5.50 -26.02 21.54
C SER A 369 -7.04 -25.89 21.58
N VAL A 370 -7.63 -25.12 20.67
CA VAL A 370 -9.11 -24.94 20.58
C VAL A 370 -9.77 -26.16 19.95
N THR A 371 -9.15 -26.75 18.90
CA THR A 371 -9.72 -27.88 18.15
C THR A 371 -9.37 -29.23 18.76
N GLY A 372 -8.42 -29.30 19.70
CA GLY A 372 -7.87 -30.54 20.24
C GLY A 372 -7.00 -31.30 19.25
N SER A 373 -6.57 -30.63 18.15
CA SER A 373 -5.71 -31.22 17.13
C SER A 373 -4.23 -31.15 17.54
N VAL A 374 -3.38 -31.89 16.84
CA VAL A 374 -1.93 -31.90 17.03
C VAL A 374 -1.25 -31.27 15.82
N PHE A 375 -0.06 -30.69 16.03
CA PHE A 375 0.79 -30.20 14.96
C PHE A 375 2.21 -30.67 15.17
N ALA A 376 2.97 -30.75 14.09
CA ALA A 376 4.39 -31.10 14.13
C ALA A 376 5.25 -29.89 13.79
N VAL A 377 6.43 -29.82 14.41
CA VAL A 377 7.48 -28.83 14.17
C VAL A 377 8.74 -29.53 13.71
N LEU A 378 9.28 -29.08 12.59
CA LEU A 378 10.55 -29.54 12.05
C LEU A 378 11.52 -28.38 12.05
N VAL A 379 12.72 -28.60 12.57
CA VAL A 379 13.86 -27.70 12.37
C VAL A 379 14.85 -28.44 11.45
N ALA A 380 15.12 -27.82 10.30
CA ALA A 380 16.00 -28.38 9.28
C ALA A 380 17.24 -27.49 9.11
N ASP A 381 18.38 -28.08 8.84
CA ASP A 381 19.65 -27.38 8.65
C ASP A 381 20.44 -28.04 7.50
N ILE A 382 21.09 -27.22 6.67
CA ILE A 382 21.90 -27.69 5.55
C ILE A 382 23.22 -28.23 6.06
N ASP A 383 23.45 -29.52 5.80
CA ASP A 383 24.68 -30.18 6.27
C ASP A 383 25.92 -29.61 5.60
N GLN A 384 26.92 -29.26 6.43
CA GLN A 384 28.20 -28.73 5.98
C GLN A 384 28.14 -27.46 5.13
N PHE A 385 27.13 -26.62 5.30
CA PHE A 385 26.92 -25.41 4.51
C PHE A 385 28.14 -24.46 4.53
N LYS A 386 28.81 -24.35 5.67
CA LYS A 386 30.07 -23.58 5.78
C LYS A 386 31.12 -24.07 4.78
N SER A 387 31.26 -25.39 4.60
CA SER A 387 32.20 -25.96 3.64
C SER A 387 31.86 -25.62 2.19
N VAL A 388 30.56 -25.46 1.87
CA VAL A 388 30.11 -24.98 0.55
C VAL A 388 30.58 -23.54 0.35
N ASN A 389 30.36 -22.67 1.32
CA ASN A 389 30.81 -21.27 1.27
C ASN A 389 32.32 -21.15 1.17
N ASP A 390 33.07 -21.90 2.00
CA ASP A 390 34.53 -21.85 2.03
C ASP A 390 35.15 -22.34 0.72
N ARG A 391 34.52 -23.30 0.04
CA ARG A 391 35.05 -23.91 -1.19
C ARG A 391 34.60 -23.20 -2.47
N PHE A 392 33.37 -22.73 -2.51
CA PHE A 392 32.74 -22.22 -3.76
C PHE A 392 32.33 -20.75 -3.66
N GLY A 393 32.53 -20.11 -2.52
CA GLY A 393 32.19 -18.71 -2.25
C GLY A 393 30.72 -18.52 -1.81
N HIS A 394 30.43 -17.35 -1.24
CA HIS A 394 29.10 -17.01 -0.72
C HIS A 394 28.01 -17.02 -1.78
N GLY A 395 28.31 -16.62 -3.03
CA GLY A 395 27.32 -16.69 -4.11
C GLY A 395 26.84 -18.11 -4.42
N ALA A 396 27.70 -19.11 -4.31
CA ALA A 396 27.32 -20.51 -4.43
C ALA A 396 26.47 -20.98 -3.24
N GLY A 397 26.80 -20.54 -2.03
CA GLY A 397 25.97 -20.79 -0.84
C GLY A 397 24.58 -20.17 -0.97
N ASP A 398 24.47 -18.95 -1.48
CA ASP A 398 23.18 -18.30 -1.76
C ASP A 398 22.34 -19.08 -2.77
N ALA A 399 22.96 -19.57 -3.86
CA ALA A 399 22.27 -20.42 -4.84
C ALA A 399 21.77 -21.73 -4.20
N VAL A 400 22.57 -22.36 -3.32
CA VAL A 400 22.14 -23.54 -2.56
C VAL A 400 20.95 -23.23 -1.66
N LEU A 401 20.98 -22.11 -0.92
CA LEU A 401 19.87 -21.71 -0.05
C LEU A 401 18.57 -21.48 -0.81
N VAL A 402 18.63 -20.82 -1.97
CA VAL A 402 17.48 -20.57 -2.83
C VAL A 402 16.89 -21.88 -3.35
N GLU A 403 17.75 -22.80 -3.81
CA GLU A 403 17.30 -24.08 -4.36
C GLU A 403 16.75 -25.01 -3.27
N VAL A 404 17.36 -25.07 -2.07
CA VAL A 404 16.80 -25.78 -0.91
C VAL A 404 15.42 -25.24 -0.56
N ALA A 405 15.30 -23.92 -0.44
CA ALA A 405 14.03 -23.26 -0.15
C ALA A 405 12.93 -23.61 -1.17
N ARG A 406 13.29 -23.62 -2.47
CA ARG A 406 12.39 -24.01 -3.55
C ARG A 406 11.95 -25.47 -3.41
N ARG A 407 12.89 -26.40 -3.25
CA ARG A 407 12.57 -27.84 -3.11
C ARG A 407 11.71 -28.12 -1.88
N LEU A 408 12.00 -27.48 -0.74
CA LEU A 408 11.17 -27.61 0.47
C LEU A 408 9.73 -27.12 0.20
N ARG A 409 9.57 -25.92 -0.38
CA ARG A 409 8.28 -25.33 -0.70
C ARG A 409 7.45 -26.18 -1.65
N ASP A 410 8.06 -26.68 -2.73
CA ASP A 410 7.38 -27.47 -3.76
C ASP A 410 6.88 -28.84 -3.23
N ASN A 411 7.36 -29.25 -2.05
CA ASN A 411 7.02 -30.52 -1.41
C ASN A 411 6.21 -30.41 -0.11
N LEU A 412 5.73 -29.20 0.20
CA LEU A 412 4.85 -28.90 1.32
C LEU A 412 3.46 -28.46 0.81
N ARG A 413 2.45 -28.59 1.66
CA ARG A 413 1.06 -28.18 1.34
C ARG A 413 0.92 -26.65 1.52
N GLY A 414 -0.06 -26.03 0.87
CA GLY A 414 -0.28 -24.59 0.97
C GLY A 414 -0.60 -24.05 2.38
N HIS A 415 -1.05 -24.92 3.29
CA HIS A 415 -1.31 -24.56 4.70
C HIS A 415 -0.16 -24.92 5.65
N ASP A 416 0.89 -25.59 5.18
CA ASP A 416 2.10 -25.83 5.95
C ASP A 416 2.91 -24.53 6.04
N LEU A 417 3.47 -24.26 7.21
CA LEU A 417 4.35 -23.12 7.40
C LEU A 417 5.78 -23.52 7.01
N LEU A 418 6.43 -22.68 6.20
CA LEU A 418 7.85 -22.79 5.91
C LEU A 418 8.52 -21.42 6.09
N ALA A 419 9.53 -21.33 6.95
CA ALA A 419 10.26 -20.11 7.26
C ALA A 419 11.78 -20.38 7.32
N ARG A 420 12.59 -19.40 6.92
CA ARG A 420 14.03 -19.40 7.17
C ARG A 420 14.29 -18.69 8.50
N ILE A 421 14.91 -19.37 9.46
CA ILE A 421 15.09 -18.87 10.83
C ILE A 421 16.52 -18.52 11.19
N GLY A 422 17.47 -18.97 10.40
CA GLY A 422 18.91 -18.73 10.57
C GLY A 422 19.64 -18.62 9.23
N GLY A 423 20.95 -18.65 9.24
CA GLY A 423 21.77 -18.61 8.03
C GLY A 423 21.46 -19.77 7.09
N GLU A 424 21.47 -20.98 7.63
CA GLU A 424 21.26 -22.26 6.91
C GLU A 424 20.11 -23.09 7.50
N GLU A 425 19.30 -22.47 8.38
CA GLU A 425 18.25 -23.13 9.15
C GLU A 425 16.85 -22.77 8.68
N PHE A 426 15.99 -23.78 8.60
CA PHE A 426 14.60 -23.68 8.19
C PHE A 426 13.67 -24.25 9.25
N LEU A 427 12.54 -23.58 9.47
CA LEU A 427 11.46 -23.98 10.37
C LEU A 427 10.24 -24.38 9.52
N ILE A 428 9.69 -25.57 9.78
CA ILE A 428 8.48 -26.06 9.14
C ILE A 428 7.49 -26.39 10.25
N ALA A 429 6.23 -25.96 10.09
CA ALA A 429 5.15 -26.41 10.97
C ALA A 429 4.04 -27.05 10.13
N LEU A 430 3.64 -28.24 10.53
CA LEU A 430 2.64 -29.04 9.86
C LEU A 430 1.39 -29.13 10.77
N PRO A 431 0.31 -28.41 10.46
CA PRO A 431 -0.94 -28.47 11.23
C PRO A 431 -1.65 -29.81 11.02
N ASP A 432 -2.43 -30.23 12.00
CA ASP A 432 -3.36 -31.39 11.94
C ASP A 432 -2.71 -32.67 11.42
N ILE A 433 -1.56 -33.05 11.98
CA ILE A 433 -0.76 -34.17 11.48
C ILE A 433 -0.26 -35.09 12.59
N ALA A 434 -0.38 -36.40 12.40
CA ALA A 434 0.17 -37.40 13.31
C ALA A 434 1.68 -37.59 13.15
N LEU A 435 2.37 -38.07 14.21
CA LEU A 435 3.82 -38.28 14.23
C LEU A 435 4.33 -39.13 13.05
N ALA A 436 3.63 -40.23 12.73
CA ALA A 436 4.07 -41.14 11.65
C ALA A 436 4.04 -40.43 10.28
N GLU A 437 3.02 -39.63 10.04
CA GLU A 437 2.86 -38.87 8.79
C GLU A 437 3.88 -37.73 8.70
N ALA A 438 4.05 -36.97 9.80
CA ALA A 438 5.05 -35.91 9.88
C ALA A 438 6.48 -36.44 9.67
N ARG A 439 6.80 -37.63 10.21
CA ARG A 439 8.05 -38.31 9.96
C ARG A 439 8.24 -38.68 8.48
N GLY A 440 7.20 -39.23 7.84
CA GLY A 440 7.23 -39.55 6.41
C GLY A 440 7.48 -38.31 5.55
N ILE A 441 6.90 -37.18 5.89
CA ILE A 441 7.17 -35.89 5.21
C ILE A 441 8.64 -35.50 5.41
N ALA A 442 9.15 -35.50 6.64
CA ALA A 442 10.53 -35.13 6.96
C ALA A 442 11.55 -36.01 6.22
N GLU A 443 11.36 -37.35 6.20
CA GLU A 443 12.21 -38.30 5.47
C GLU A 443 12.17 -38.04 3.96
N ARG A 444 11.00 -37.73 3.40
CA ARG A 444 10.84 -37.35 2.00
C ARG A 444 11.61 -36.07 1.68
N LEU A 445 11.55 -35.04 2.53
CA LEU A 445 12.29 -33.78 2.35
C LEU A 445 13.81 -34.05 2.34
N CYS A 446 14.36 -34.80 3.28
CA CYS A 446 15.78 -35.20 3.27
C CYS A 446 16.15 -35.88 1.95
N LYS A 447 15.33 -36.84 1.50
CA LYS A 447 15.58 -37.58 0.26
C LYS A 447 15.58 -36.66 -0.97
N ILE A 448 14.62 -35.73 -1.09
CA ILE A 448 14.50 -34.82 -2.24
C ILE A 448 15.71 -33.88 -2.31
N ILE A 449 16.20 -33.39 -1.18
CA ILE A 449 17.38 -32.55 -1.16
C ILE A 449 18.62 -33.35 -1.58
N ALA A 450 18.76 -34.59 -1.10
CA ALA A 450 19.94 -35.42 -1.35
C ALA A 450 20.01 -36.01 -2.76
N THR A 451 18.84 -36.19 -3.43
CA THR A 451 18.77 -36.99 -4.69
C THR A 451 19.34 -36.21 -5.88
N ASP A 452 18.97 -34.94 -6.04
CA ASP A 452 19.35 -34.15 -7.20
C ASP A 452 20.50 -33.22 -6.89
N PRO A 453 21.63 -33.27 -7.61
CA PRO A 453 22.73 -32.35 -7.42
C PRO A 453 22.30 -30.88 -7.61
N PHE A 454 22.93 -29.97 -6.88
CA PHE A 454 22.72 -28.54 -7.00
C PHE A 454 23.63 -27.98 -8.08
N ASP A 455 23.05 -27.30 -9.05
CA ASP A 455 23.77 -26.63 -10.13
C ASP A 455 24.22 -25.24 -9.68
N LEU A 456 25.53 -25.03 -9.61
CA LEU A 456 26.14 -23.75 -9.23
C LEU A 456 26.55 -22.90 -10.44
N GLY A 457 26.21 -23.35 -11.66
CA GLY A 457 26.72 -22.76 -12.91
C GLY A 457 28.12 -23.25 -13.28
N HIS A 458 28.60 -22.89 -14.48
CA HIS A 458 29.92 -23.28 -15.00
C HIS A 458 30.21 -24.79 -14.92
N ASP A 459 29.21 -25.64 -15.22
CA ASP A 459 29.27 -27.11 -15.14
C ASP A 459 29.60 -27.67 -13.74
N THR A 460 29.49 -26.87 -12.69
CA THR A 460 29.76 -27.28 -11.33
C THR A 460 28.47 -27.77 -10.65
N ARG A 461 28.43 -29.06 -10.33
CA ARG A 461 27.32 -29.67 -9.58
C ARG A 461 27.83 -30.25 -8.26
N ILE A 462 27.09 -29.98 -7.17
CA ILE A 462 27.43 -30.45 -5.83
C ILE A 462 26.27 -31.21 -5.20
N GLY A 463 26.58 -32.24 -4.41
CA GLY A 463 25.62 -32.91 -3.54
C GLY A 463 25.48 -32.11 -2.24
N VAL A 464 24.23 -31.83 -1.85
CA VAL A 464 23.89 -31.18 -0.58
C VAL A 464 22.88 -32.05 0.14
N THR A 465 22.97 -32.14 1.46
CA THR A 465 22.00 -32.84 2.30
C THR A 465 21.46 -31.93 3.40
N ILE A 466 20.36 -32.33 4.01
CA ILE A 466 19.80 -31.64 5.19
C ILE A 466 19.60 -32.64 6.33
N SER A 467 19.82 -32.17 7.55
CA SER A 467 19.41 -32.88 8.76
C SER A 467 18.16 -32.25 9.34
N ILE A 468 17.23 -33.07 9.86
CA ILE A 468 15.96 -32.60 10.40
C ILE A 468 15.76 -33.12 11.82
N GLY A 469 15.37 -32.23 12.73
CA GLY A 469 14.80 -32.56 14.03
C GLY A 469 13.29 -32.38 14.00
N LEU A 470 12.54 -33.36 14.45
CA LEU A 470 11.08 -33.40 14.45
C LEU A 470 10.54 -33.44 15.88
N ALA A 471 9.58 -32.60 16.20
CA ALA A 471 8.81 -32.65 17.44
C ALA A 471 7.32 -32.52 17.14
N VAL A 472 6.48 -33.24 17.89
CA VAL A 472 5.00 -33.18 17.76
C VAL A 472 4.39 -32.65 19.05
N SER A 473 3.42 -31.74 18.95
CA SER A 473 2.70 -31.21 20.11
C SER A 473 1.93 -32.33 20.84
N GLN A 474 1.71 -32.16 22.14
CA GLN A 474 0.94 -33.15 22.92
C GLN A 474 -0.56 -32.96 22.70
N ALA A 475 -1.27 -34.03 22.38
CA ALA A 475 -2.71 -34.04 22.30
C ALA A 475 -3.35 -34.05 23.70
N GLY A 476 -4.36 -33.21 23.95
CA GLY A 476 -5.23 -33.34 25.13
C GLY A 476 -4.60 -32.97 26.47
N ALA A 477 -3.48 -32.30 26.51
CA ALA A 477 -2.91 -31.77 27.73
C ALA A 477 -3.83 -30.68 28.33
N ALA A 478 -4.04 -30.72 29.66
CA ALA A 478 -4.76 -29.66 30.34
C ALA A 478 -4.13 -28.28 30.07
N PRO A 479 -4.93 -27.18 30.10
CA PRO A 479 -4.38 -25.83 29.78
C PRO A 479 -3.16 -25.42 30.58
N THR A 480 -2.94 -26.02 31.75
CA THR A 480 -1.78 -25.81 32.63
C THR A 480 -0.56 -26.64 32.25
N GLN A 481 -0.67 -27.56 31.29
CA GLN A 481 0.39 -28.48 30.85
C GLN A 481 0.72 -28.35 29.36
N LEU A 482 0.19 -27.34 28.69
CA LEU A 482 0.50 -27.10 27.28
C LEU A 482 1.96 -26.65 27.14
N GLU A 483 2.72 -27.45 26.41
CA GLU A 483 4.09 -27.12 25.99
C GLU A 483 4.07 -25.78 25.22
N THR A 484 4.94 -24.87 25.61
CA THR A 484 5.08 -23.58 24.89
C THR A 484 5.69 -23.80 23.52
N ILE A 485 5.47 -22.85 22.61
CA ILE A 485 6.09 -22.90 21.27
C ILE A 485 7.61 -22.94 21.37
N THR A 486 8.19 -22.22 22.33
CA THR A 486 9.62 -22.22 22.55
C THR A 486 10.10 -23.63 22.92
N GLU A 487 9.41 -24.31 23.81
CA GLU A 487 9.78 -25.67 24.27
C GLU A 487 9.70 -26.71 23.14
N ILE A 488 8.66 -26.62 22.28
CA ILE A 488 8.52 -27.57 21.14
C ILE A 488 9.60 -27.31 20.08
N VAL A 489 9.93 -26.05 19.80
CA VAL A 489 11.03 -25.68 18.89
C VAL A 489 12.37 -26.14 19.45
N GLU A 490 12.64 -25.90 20.73
CA GLU A 490 13.87 -26.36 21.39
C GLU A 490 13.98 -27.89 21.39
N ARG A 491 12.85 -28.60 21.51
CA ARG A 491 12.82 -30.07 21.43
C ARG A 491 13.15 -30.55 20.01
N ALA A 492 12.64 -29.88 18.99
CA ALA A 492 12.99 -30.14 17.59
C ALA A 492 14.47 -29.80 17.32
N ASP A 493 14.98 -28.71 17.86
CA ASP A 493 16.37 -28.30 17.70
C ASP A 493 17.35 -29.31 18.35
N ARG A 494 17.06 -29.76 19.58
CA ARG A 494 17.83 -30.84 20.21
C ARG A 494 17.83 -32.12 19.37
N ALA A 495 16.71 -32.47 18.77
CA ALA A 495 16.63 -33.61 17.87
C ALA A 495 17.47 -33.40 16.59
N LEU A 496 17.51 -32.18 16.06
CA LEU A 496 18.39 -31.82 14.94
C LEU A 496 19.87 -32.01 15.28
N MET A 497 20.30 -31.60 16.48
CA MET A 497 21.67 -31.81 16.93
C MET A 497 22.02 -33.31 16.98
N HIS A 498 21.08 -34.16 17.40
CA HIS A 498 21.27 -35.61 17.37
C HIS A 498 21.35 -36.14 15.91
N SER A 499 20.54 -35.63 14.98
CA SER A 499 20.69 -35.99 13.56
C SER A 499 22.08 -35.66 13.02
N LYS A 500 22.58 -34.47 13.31
CA LYS A 500 23.93 -34.07 12.90
C LYS A 500 25.04 -34.94 13.53
N ALA A 501 24.91 -35.32 14.81
CA ALA A 501 25.85 -36.17 15.51
C ALA A 501 25.83 -37.64 15.03
N ALA A 502 24.65 -38.15 14.62
CA ALA A 502 24.48 -39.54 14.20
C ALA A 502 24.83 -39.78 12.71
N GLY A 503 25.42 -38.82 12.00
CA GLY A 503 25.92 -38.99 10.64
C GLY A 503 25.29 -38.08 9.59
N ARG A 504 24.42 -37.16 9.98
CA ARG A 504 23.71 -36.20 9.07
C ARG A 504 22.74 -36.88 8.10
N ASN A 505 22.14 -36.08 7.20
CA ASN A 505 21.20 -36.55 6.16
C ASN A 505 20.10 -37.50 6.69
N GLN A 506 19.50 -37.14 7.83
CA GLN A 506 18.51 -37.98 8.52
C GLN A 506 17.56 -37.18 9.38
N VAL A 507 16.50 -37.84 9.83
CA VAL A 507 15.48 -37.30 10.71
C VAL A 507 15.60 -37.91 12.11
N THR A 508 15.65 -37.08 13.13
CA THR A 508 15.57 -37.52 14.54
C THR A 508 14.31 -36.95 15.19
N ILE A 509 13.63 -37.78 15.99
CA ILE A 509 12.42 -37.39 16.70
C ILE A 509 12.77 -36.96 18.12
N GLY A 510 12.40 -35.73 18.48
CA GLY A 510 12.52 -35.21 19.85
C GLY A 510 11.53 -35.88 20.78
N ARG A 511 12.04 -36.62 21.76
CA ARG A 511 11.19 -37.24 22.79
C ARG A 511 10.74 -36.18 23.78
N THR A 512 9.50 -36.24 24.24
CA THR A 512 9.02 -35.52 25.43
C THR A 512 9.79 -36.02 26.63
N ALA A 513 10.23 -35.13 27.50
CA ALA A 513 10.74 -35.54 28.81
C ALA A 513 9.63 -36.28 29.54
N ALA A 514 9.94 -37.50 30.02
CA ALA A 514 9.02 -38.34 30.76
C ALA A 514 8.68 -37.72 32.11
#